data_00450ac7186e33a41b63cdaefddacf90
#
_entry.id   00450ac7186e33a41b63cdaefddacf90
#
_cell.length_a   1.000
_cell.length_b   1.000
_cell.length_c   1.000
_cell.angle_alpha   90.00
_cell.angle_beta   90.00
_cell.angle_gamma   90.00
#
_symmetry.space_group_name_H-M   'P 1'
#
loop_
_entity.id
_entity.type
_entity.pdbx_description
1 polymer ?
#
loop_
_entity_poly.entity_id
_entity_poly.type
_entity_poly.pdbx_seq_one_letter_code
_entity_poly.pdbx_strand_id
1 'polypeptide(L)'
;MFRPSWNDCKKAANDAPVNNQCGYTSLTHPWSAGVTKWLSEEVLGIKPLLPGFVRFAVKPHLTGSLTRVAGGVPTPRGTVEASLDMTARRGSVCVPEGSEAEFCIPADGLRIGTIYLDGKPCAADHTDDGYYRISGIGAGRHAIRFDAEGEFRPLQTQEEIAYRIPAEKFSEDAATQGDWQDKYG
;
A
#
# COMPACT_ATOMS: atom_id res chain seq x y z
N MET A 1 -10.24 -13.80 20.86
CA MET A 1 -10.29 -12.37 21.19
C MET A 1 -11.15 -12.20 22.44
N PHE A 2 -10.56 -11.79 23.56
CA PHE A 2 -11.29 -11.59 24.81
C PHE A 2 -12.22 -10.38 24.66
N ARG A 3 -13.52 -10.57 24.85
CA ARG A 3 -14.50 -9.49 24.93
C ARG A 3 -14.92 -9.35 26.37
N PRO A 4 -14.41 -8.38 27.13
CA PRO A 4 -14.93 -8.12 28.46
C PRO A 4 -16.41 -7.74 28.34
N SER A 5 -17.23 -8.35 29.18
CA SER A 5 -18.63 -7.96 29.24
C SER A 5 -18.74 -6.58 29.88
N TRP A 6 -19.85 -5.86 29.61
CA TRP A 6 -20.14 -4.58 30.28
C TRP A 6 -20.13 -4.69 31.82
N ASN A 7 -20.50 -5.88 32.34
CA ASN A 7 -20.48 -6.14 33.78
C ASN A 7 -19.05 -6.29 34.31
N ASP A 8 -18.13 -6.90 33.53
CA ASP A 8 -16.73 -7.01 33.90
C ASP A 8 -16.07 -5.63 33.96
N CYS A 9 -16.42 -4.73 33.05
CA CYS A 9 -15.98 -3.35 33.08
C CYS A 9 -16.46 -2.59 34.31
N LYS A 10 -17.72 -2.75 34.71
CA LYS A 10 -18.25 -2.14 35.93
C LYS A 10 -17.58 -2.67 37.18
N LYS A 11 -17.34 -3.97 37.25
CA LYS A 11 -16.67 -4.62 38.35
C LYS A 11 -15.23 -4.13 38.50
N ALA A 12 -14.49 -4.08 37.39
CA ALA A 12 -13.12 -3.57 37.37
C ALA A 12 -13.06 -2.09 37.79
N ALA A 13 -14.00 -1.28 37.40
CA ALA A 13 -14.06 0.14 37.77
C ALA A 13 -14.25 0.33 39.30
N ASN A 14 -14.96 -0.60 39.96
CA ASN A 14 -15.20 -0.51 41.41
C ASN A 14 -14.07 -1.08 42.27
N ASP A 15 -13.32 -2.06 41.75
CA ASP A 15 -12.32 -2.80 42.50
C ASP A 15 -10.87 -2.39 42.23
N ALA A 16 -10.63 -1.63 41.17
CA ALA A 16 -9.27 -1.24 40.77
C ALA A 16 -9.08 0.29 40.87
N PRO A 17 -8.19 0.73 41.76
CA PRO A 17 -7.89 2.15 41.89
C PRO A 17 -7.23 2.77 40.64
N VAL A 18 -6.94 1.98 39.63
CA VAL A 18 -6.11 2.39 38.50
C VAL A 18 -6.88 2.48 37.18
N ASN A 19 -8.09 1.93 37.08
CA ASN A 19 -8.68 1.80 35.77
C ASN A 19 -10.17 2.14 35.70
N ASN A 20 -10.47 3.39 35.98
CA ASN A 20 -11.76 3.97 35.63
C ASN A 20 -11.92 4.15 34.10
N GLN A 21 -11.21 3.34 33.32
CA GLN A 21 -11.13 3.47 31.87
C GLN A 21 -12.13 2.59 31.11
N CYS A 22 -12.97 1.85 31.80
CA CYS A 22 -14.00 1.06 31.12
C CYS A 22 -14.93 1.91 30.22
N GLY A 23 -15.16 3.15 30.59
CA GLY A 23 -15.88 4.11 29.74
C GLY A 23 -15.12 4.54 28.48
N TYR A 24 -13.81 4.33 28.45
CA TYR A 24 -12.93 4.63 27.33
C TYR A 24 -12.46 3.36 26.61
N THR A 25 -12.83 2.18 27.11
CA THR A 25 -12.45 0.92 26.48
C THR A 25 -13.31 0.70 25.25
N SER A 26 -12.80 1.04 24.09
CA SER A 26 -13.42 0.67 22.84
C SER A 26 -13.17 -0.80 22.55
N LEU A 27 -14.20 -1.54 22.14
CA LEU A 27 -14.05 -2.92 21.65
C LEU A 27 -13.33 -2.94 20.28
N THR A 28 -13.23 -1.79 19.65
CA THR A 28 -12.53 -1.60 18.38
C THR A 28 -11.79 -0.26 18.44
N HIS A 29 -10.46 -0.31 18.46
CA HIS A 29 -9.63 0.89 18.41
C HIS A 29 -9.28 1.18 16.95
N PRO A 30 -9.84 2.22 16.33
CA PRO A 30 -9.56 2.56 14.93
C PRO A 30 -8.11 2.98 14.69
N TRP A 31 -7.35 3.29 15.73
CA TRP A 31 -5.95 3.70 15.64
C TRP A 31 -5.05 2.59 15.06
N SER A 32 -5.39 1.33 15.29
CA SER A 32 -4.68 0.19 14.71
C SER A 32 -5.16 -0.18 13.30
N ALA A 33 -6.19 0.47 12.77
CA ALA A 33 -6.70 0.21 11.42
C ALA A 33 -5.79 0.74 10.30
N GLY A 34 -4.89 1.67 10.61
CA GLY A 34 -3.93 2.24 9.65
C GLY A 34 -3.02 1.22 9.00
N VAL A 35 -2.71 0.11 9.68
CA VAL A 35 -1.86 -0.97 9.14
C VAL A 35 -2.49 -1.60 7.89
N THR A 36 -3.80 -1.84 7.87
CA THR A 36 -4.48 -2.41 6.70
C THR A 36 -4.40 -1.46 5.49
N LYS A 37 -4.62 -0.17 5.72
CA LYS A 37 -4.46 0.85 4.68
C LYS A 37 -3.02 0.88 4.17
N TRP A 38 -2.05 0.89 5.07
CA TRP A 38 -0.64 0.91 4.71
C TRP A 38 -0.23 -0.33 3.89
N LEU A 39 -0.65 -1.53 4.29
CA LEU A 39 -0.39 -2.76 3.54
C LEU A 39 -0.98 -2.70 2.12
N SER A 40 -2.17 -2.15 1.98
CA SER A 40 -2.85 -2.03 0.68
C SER A 40 -2.19 -0.99 -0.22
N GLU A 41 -1.82 0.17 0.33
CA GLU A 41 -1.30 1.29 -0.46
C GLU A 41 0.21 1.21 -0.68
N GLU A 42 0.98 0.74 0.31
CA GLU A 42 2.44 0.71 0.20
C GLU A 42 2.95 -0.67 -0.21
N VAL A 43 2.55 -1.75 0.45
CA VAL A 43 3.10 -3.07 0.13
C VAL A 43 2.49 -3.63 -1.15
N LEU A 44 1.17 -3.68 -1.24
CA LEU A 44 0.45 -4.11 -2.45
C LEU A 44 0.46 -3.03 -3.55
N GLY A 45 0.54 -1.76 -3.13
CA GLY A 45 0.71 -0.62 -4.02
C GLY A 45 -0.56 -0.11 -4.68
N ILE A 46 -1.74 -0.49 -4.22
CA ILE A 46 -3.01 -0.03 -4.81
C ILE A 46 -3.38 1.32 -4.22
N LYS A 47 -3.18 2.39 -5.00
CA LYS A 47 -3.46 3.79 -4.59
C LYS A 47 -4.36 4.49 -5.59
N PRO A 48 -5.40 5.24 -5.14
CA PRO A 48 -6.15 6.10 -6.04
C PRO A 48 -5.29 7.25 -6.53
N LEU A 49 -5.31 7.51 -7.83
CA LEU A 49 -4.73 8.69 -8.47
C LEU A 49 -5.80 9.77 -8.67
N LEU A 50 -7.05 9.36 -8.84
CA LEU A 50 -8.20 10.25 -8.90
C LEU A 50 -9.30 9.79 -7.94
N PRO A 51 -10.14 10.71 -7.45
CA PRO A 51 -11.24 10.37 -6.54
C PRO A 51 -12.11 9.24 -7.07
N GLY A 52 -12.61 8.38 -6.16
CA GLY A 52 -13.48 7.26 -6.49
C GLY A 52 -12.83 6.17 -7.34
N PHE A 53 -11.49 6.08 -7.36
CA PHE A 53 -10.74 5.09 -8.14
C PHE A 53 -11.03 5.15 -9.65
N VAL A 54 -11.36 6.34 -10.18
CA VAL A 54 -11.46 6.55 -11.65
C VAL A 54 -10.13 6.22 -12.32
N ARG A 55 -9.03 6.66 -11.71
CA ARG A 55 -7.67 6.20 -12.01
C ARG A 55 -6.97 5.78 -10.74
N PHE A 56 -6.18 4.71 -10.83
CA PHE A 56 -5.40 4.21 -9.71
C PHE A 56 -4.08 3.61 -10.19
N ALA A 57 -3.10 3.57 -9.30
CA ALA A 57 -1.84 2.89 -9.52
C ALA A 57 -1.82 1.55 -8.78
N VAL A 58 -1.13 0.57 -9.37
CA VAL A 58 -0.61 -0.62 -8.72
C VAL A 58 0.91 -0.49 -8.73
N LYS A 59 1.49 -0.03 -7.61
CA LYS A 59 2.93 0.26 -7.47
C LYS A 59 3.47 -0.41 -6.21
N PRO A 60 3.73 -1.73 -6.23
CA PRO A 60 4.20 -2.45 -5.07
C PRO A 60 5.58 -2.00 -4.60
N HIS A 61 5.77 -1.88 -3.28
CA HIS A 61 7.07 -1.68 -2.68
C HIS A 61 7.55 -2.99 -2.05
N LEU A 62 8.45 -3.67 -2.76
CA LEU A 62 9.02 -4.94 -2.31
C LEU A 62 10.32 -4.69 -1.55
N THR A 63 10.32 -5.01 -0.26
CA THR A 63 11.46 -4.80 0.64
C THR A 63 11.79 -6.07 1.43
N GLY A 64 12.99 -6.14 1.98
CA GLY A 64 13.43 -7.27 2.78
C GLY A 64 13.53 -8.56 1.95
N SER A 65 12.69 -9.54 2.23
CA SER A 65 12.64 -10.82 1.51
C SER A 65 11.40 -10.96 0.60
N LEU A 66 10.63 -9.89 0.44
CA LEU A 66 9.41 -9.93 -0.37
C LEU A 66 9.74 -9.91 -1.86
N THR A 67 9.48 -11.02 -2.54
CA THR A 67 9.59 -11.13 -4.00
C THR A 67 8.22 -11.24 -4.68
N ARG A 68 7.16 -11.36 -3.86
CA ARG A 68 5.79 -11.53 -4.35
C ARG A 68 4.78 -10.84 -3.45
N VAL A 69 3.79 -10.22 -4.07
CA VAL A 69 2.58 -9.68 -3.41
C VAL A 69 1.34 -10.06 -4.18
N ALA A 70 0.23 -10.24 -3.48
CA ALA A 70 -1.08 -10.42 -4.09
C ALA A 70 -2.16 -10.01 -3.09
N GLY A 71 -3.22 -9.40 -3.58
CA GLY A 71 -4.35 -8.99 -2.75
C GLY A 71 -5.41 -8.23 -3.51
N GLY A 72 -6.43 -7.77 -2.78
CA GLY A 72 -7.52 -7.01 -3.35
C GLY A 72 -7.97 -5.89 -2.41
N VAL A 73 -8.43 -4.80 -3.00
CA VAL A 73 -8.94 -3.62 -2.31
C VAL A 73 -10.36 -3.35 -2.80
N PRO A 74 -11.37 -3.35 -1.91
CA PRO A 74 -12.72 -2.95 -2.28
C PRO A 74 -12.74 -1.44 -2.57
N THR A 75 -13.35 -1.05 -3.68
CA THR A 75 -13.49 0.34 -4.09
C THR A 75 -14.94 0.64 -4.43
N PRO A 76 -15.34 1.93 -4.54
CA PRO A 76 -16.69 2.28 -4.95
C PRO A 76 -17.10 1.75 -6.34
N ARG A 77 -16.13 1.35 -7.17
CA ARG A 77 -16.34 0.83 -8.53
C ARG A 77 -16.27 -0.69 -8.63
N GLY A 78 -15.96 -1.38 -7.54
CA GLY A 78 -15.73 -2.81 -7.48
C GLY A 78 -14.37 -3.12 -6.85
N THR A 79 -14.08 -4.40 -6.71
CA THR A 79 -12.80 -4.82 -6.13
C THR A 79 -11.68 -4.73 -7.16
N VAL A 80 -10.64 -3.99 -6.83
CA VAL A 80 -9.35 -4.03 -7.54
C VAL A 80 -8.56 -5.20 -6.98
N GLU A 81 -8.17 -6.14 -7.82
CA GLU A 81 -7.25 -7.22 -7.45
C GLU A 81 -5.92 -7.00 -8.17
N ALA A 82 -4.82 -7.22 -7.49
CA ALA A 82 -3.49 -7.13 -8.10
C ALA A 82 -2.55 -8.21 -7.58
N SER A 83 -1.62 -8.62 -8.41
CA SER A 83 -0.51 -9.48 -8.02
C SER A 83 0.75 -9.12 -8.78
N LEU A 84 1.89 -9.33 -8.15
CA LEU A 84 3.21 -9.26 -8.77
C LEU A 84 4.11 -10.33 -8.17
N ASP A 85 4.79 -11.09 -9.01
CA ASP A 85 5.76 -12.11 -8.66
C ASP A 85 7.04 -11.85 -9.49
N MET A 86 8.05 -11.30 -8.83
CA MET A 86 9.31 -10.94 -9.48
C MET A 86 10.15 -12.15 -9.87
N THR A 87 10.03 -13.23 -9.11
CA THR A 87 10.74 -14.49 -9.42
C THR A 87 10.14 -15.16 -10.66
N ALA A 88 8.82 -15.20 -10.73
CA ALA A 88 8.09 -15.74 -11.89
C ALA A 88 7.97 -14.74 -13.05
N ARG A 89 8.40 -13.48 -12.86
CA ARG A 89 8.34 -12.39 -13.86
C ARG A 89 6.97 -12.18 -14.43
N ARG A 90 5.97 -12.17 -13.57
CA ARG A 90 4.56 -12.03 -13.94
C ARG A 90 3.77 -11.24 -12.91
N GLY A 91 2.74 -10.61 -13.40
CA GLY A 91 1.75 -9.91 -12.58
C GLY A 91 0.36 -10.05 -13.14
N SER A 92 -0.59 -9.53 -12.43
CA SER A 92 -1.98 -9.40 -12.92
C SER A 92 -2.66 -8.23 -12.24
N VAL A 93 -3.64 -7.67 -12.92
CA VAL A 93 -4.54 -6.67 -12.34
C VAL A 93 -5.96 -6.90 -12.84
N CYS A 94 -6.93 -6.75 -11.93
CA CYS A 94 -8.34 -6.68 -12.26
C CYS A 94 -8.81 -5.24 -12.06
N VAL A 95 -9.18 -4.60 -13.16
CA VAL A 95 -9.60 -3.20 -13.21
C VAL A 95 -11.13 -3.16 -13.29
N PRO A 96 -11.82 -2.55 -12.31
CA PRO A 96 -13.27 -2.42 -12.34
C PRO A 96 -13.76 -1.56 -13.52
N GLU A 97 -15.02 -1.75 -13.90
CA GLU A 97 -15.68 -0.93 -14.91
C GLU A 97 -15.64 0.55 -14.57
N GLY A 98 -15.36 1.39 -15.57
CA GLY A 98 -15.22 2.83 -15.42
C GLY A 98 -13.97 3.27 -14.67
N SER A 99 -12.99 2.38 -14.51
CA SER A 99 -11.67 2.67 -13.95
C SER A 99 -10.58 2.46 -15.00
N GLU A 100 -9.44 3.10 -14.77
CA GLU A 100 -8.18 2.94 -15.51
C GLU A 100 -7.04 2.71 -14.53
N ALA A 101 -6.15 1.77 -14.83
CA ALA A 101 -5.01 1.46 -14.00
C ALA A 101 -3.67 1.86 -14.64
N GLU A 102 -2.72 2.19 -13.77
CA GLU A 102 -1.29 2.17 -14.06
C GLU A 102 -0.68 0.99 -13.28
N PHE A 103 0.19 0.21 -13.93
CA PHE A 103 0.88 -0.90 -13.28
C PHE A 103 2.38 -0.68 -13.32
N CYS A 104 3.03 -0.70 -12.14
CA CYS A 104 4.43 -0.43 -11.98
C CYS A 104 5.20 -1.68 -11.55
N ILE A 105 6.27 -1.99 -12.25
CA ILE A 105 7.16 -3.12 -11.98
C ILE A 105 8.47 -2.55 -11.43
N PRO A 106 8.89 -2.89 -10.19
CA PRO A 106 10.16 -2.42 -9.65
C PRO A 106 11.34 -3.03 -10.41
N ALA A 107 12.34 -2.21 -10.72
CA ALA A 107 13.53 -2.67 -11.44
C ALA A 107 14.55 -3.39 -10.53
N ASP A 108 14.77 -2.90 -9.34
CA ASP A 108 15.66 -3.40 -8.27
C ASP A 108 16.64 -4.52 -8.65
N GLY A 109 17.72 -4.13 -9.33
CA GLY A 109 18.76 -5.06 -9.80
C GLY A 109 18.45 -5.78 -11.12
N LEU A 110 17.25 -5.60 -11.66
CA LEU A 110 16.85 -6.15 -12.96
C LEU A 110 17.00 -5.13 -14.08
N ARG A 111 17.44 -5.60 -15.23
CA ARG A 111 17.25 -4.93 -16.50
C ARG A 111 16.00 -5.52 -17.15
N ILE A 112 14.89 -4.81 -17.08
CA ILE A 112 13.65 -5.24 -17.71
C ILE A 112 13.72 -4.93 -19.20
N GLY A 113 13.46 -5.98 -20.00
CA GLY A 113 13.42 -5.92 -21.46
C GLY A 113 11.98 -5.67 -21.95
N THR A 114 11.42 -6.63 -22.68
CA THR A 114 10.07 -6.52 -23.21
C THR A 114 9.05 -6.82 -22.12
N ILE A 115 8.04 -5.94 -22.03
CA ILE A 115 6.87 -6.14 -21.16
C ILE A 115 5.68 -6.49 -22.05
N TYR A 116 4.88 -7.44 -21.57
CA TYR A 116 3.70 -7.94 -22.28
C TYR A 116 2.46 -7.71 -21.42
N LEU A 117 1.45 -7.12 -22.01
CA LEU A 117 0.10 -7.01 -21.46
C LEU A 117 -0.82 -7.91 -22.29
N ASP A 118 -1.45 -8.88 -21.64
CA ASP A 118 -2.31 -9.89 -22.28
C ASP A 118 -1.63 -10.61 -23.48
N GLY A 119 -0.35 -10.91 -23.30
CA GLY A 119 0.47 -11.60 -24.28
C GLY A 119 0.97 -10.73 -25.45
N LYS A 120 0.66 -9.44 -25.48
CA LYS A 120 1.14 -8.50 -26.51
C LYS A 120 2.21 -7.58 -25.94
N PRO A 121 3.30 -7.32 -26.68
CA PRO A 121 4.28 -6.32 -26.25
C PRO A 121 3.60 -4.97 -26.02
N CYS A 122 3.93 -4.30 -24.93
CA CYS A 122 3.42 -2.97 -24.62
C CYS A 122 4.57 -2.02 -24.27
N ALA A 123 4.31 -0.73 -24.47
CA ALA A 123 5.23 0.32 -24.04
C ALA A 123 5.15 0.48 -22.51
N ALA A 124 6.29 0.77 -21.90
CA ALA A 124 6.38 1.14 -20.50
C ALA A 124 7.40 2.24 -20.32
N ASP A 125 7.11 3.19 -19.47
CA ASP A 125 8.00 4.29 -19.13
C ASP A 125 8.90 3.86 -17.96
N HIS A 126 10.20 4.11 -18.07
CA HIS A 126 11.09 4.01 -16.91
C HIS A 126 10.99 5.30 -16.10
N THR A 127 10.59 5.16 -14.83
CA THR A 127 10.41 6.29 -13.93
C THR A 127 11.68 6.57 -13.12
N ASP A 128 11.88 7.81 -12.68
CA ASP A 128 13.08 8.24 -11.94
C ASP A 128 13.26 7.50 -10.61
N ASP A 129 12.17 6.97 -10.04
CA ASP A 129 12.17 6.18 -8.81
C ASP A 129 12.35 4.67 -9.05
N GLY A 130 12.80 4.28 -10.24
CA GLY A 130 13.23 2.93 -10.56
C GLY A 130 12.12 1.93 -10.84
N TYR A 131 10.99 2.36 -11.42
CA TYR A 131 9.94 1.47 -11.89
C TYR A 131 9.80 1.51 -13.41
N TYR A 132 9.25 0.44 -13.97
CA TYR A 132 8.69 0.41 -15.32
C TYR A 132 7.17 0.51 -15.20
N ARG A 133 6.60 1.60 -15.73
CA ARG A 133 5.18 1.92 -15.62
C ARG A 133 4.45 1.65 -16.93
N ILE A 134 3.42 0.82 -16.87
CA ILE A 134 2.44 0.60 -17.92
C ILE A 134 1.24 1.46 -17.60
N SER A 135 0.83 2.33 -18.48
CA SER A 135 -0.31 3.23 -18.29
C SER A 135 -1.48 2.87 -19.21
N GLY A 136 -2.69 3.34 -18.88
CA GLY A 136 -3.87 3.20 -19.73
C GLY A 136 -4.45 1.79 -19.74
N ILE A 137 -4.31 1.01 -18.66
CA ILE A 137 -4.92 -0.31 -18.54
C ILE A 137 -6.41 -0.13 -18.24
N GLY A 138 -7.26 -0.45 -19.23
CA GLY A 138 -8.72 -0.30 -19.11
C GLY A 138 -9.37 -1.34 -18.22
N ALA A 139 -10.71 -1.30 -18.15
CA ALA A 139 -11.49 -2.27 -17.36
C ALA A 139 -11.30 -3.71 -17.86
N GLY A 140 -11.25 -4.65 -16.92
CA GLY A 140 -11.08 -6.07 -17.20
C GLY A 140 -10.01 -6.74 -16.34
N ARG A 141 -9.77 -8.01 -16.61
CA ARG A 141 -8.71 -8.80 -15.98
C ARG A 141 -7.53 -8.90 -16.94
N HIS A 142 -6.38 -8.38 -16.54
CA HIS A 142 -5.18 -8.32 -17.36
C HIS A 142 -4.04 -9.15 -16.76
N ALA A 143 -3.31 -9.82 -17.64
CA ALA A 143 -2.11 -10.57 -17.33
C ALA A 143 -0.87 -9.79 -17.79
N ILE A 144 0.10 -9.68 -16.93
CA ILE A 144 1.37 -9.00 -17.18
C ILE A 144 2.49 -10.03 -17.14
N ARG A 145 3.38 -9.99 -18.10
CA ARG A 145 4.62 -10.76 -18.13
C ARG A 145 5.75 -9.83 -18.59
N PHE A 146 6.95 -10.09 -18.12
CA PHE A 146 8.10 -9.31 -18.55
C PHE A 146 9.34 -10.19 -18.67
N ASP A 147 10.17 -9.86 -19.63
CA ASP A 147 11.50 -10.45 -19.79
C ASP A 147 12.47 -9.58 -19.01
N ALA A 148 13.41 -10.20 -18.30
CA ALA A 148 14.40 -9.47 -17.52
C ALA A 148 15.71 -10.22 -17.43
N GLU A 149 16.80 -9.47 -17.37
CA GLU A 149 18.14 -9.97 -17.07
C GLU A 149 18.55 -9.54 -15.66
N GLY A 150 19.36 -10.37 -15.02
CA GLY A 150 19.79 -10.14 -13.64
C GLY A 150 18.90 -10.82 -12.60
N GLU A 151 19.16 -10.50 -11.36
CA GLU A 151 18.46 -11.01 -10.18
C GLU A 151 17.73 -9.88 -9.49
N PHE A 152 16.46 -10.10 -9.15
CA PHE A 152 15.69 -9.14 -8.39
C PHE A 152 16.23 -9.04 -6.95
N ARG A 153 16.53 -7.82 -6.53
CA ARG A 153 17.07 -7.53 -5.21
C ARG A 153 16.19 -6.52 -4.52
N PRO A 154 15.24 -6.97 -3.68
CA PRO A 154 14.40 -6.07 -2.90
C PRO A 154 15.24 -5.11 -2.07
N LEU A 155 14.75 -3.88 -1.87
CA LEU A 155 15.41 -2.88 -1.03
C LEU A 155 15.62 -3.40 0.39
N GLN A 156 16.85 -3.33 0.89
CA GLN A 156 17.24 -3.91 2.18
C GLN A 156 17.49 -2.85 3.24
N THR A 157 18.05 -1.72 2.85
CA THR A 157 18.43 -0.66 3.79
C THR A 157 17.34 0.39 3.94
N GLN A 158 17.31 1.03 5.09
CA GLN A 158 16.40 2.14 5.33
C GLN A 158 16.66 3.32 4.39
N GLU A 159 17.91 3.53 4.00
CA GLU A 159 18.32 4.57 3.07
C GLU A 159 17.79 4.31 1.66
N GLU A 160 17.90 3.07 1.16
CA GLU A 160 17.34 2.66 -0.13
C GLU A 160 15.80 2.80 -0.14
N ILE A 161 15.15 2.39 0.95
CA ILE A 161 13.69 2.51 1.11
C ILE A 161 13.29 3.99 1.13
N ALA A 162 14.00 4.82 1.88
CA ALA A 162 13.73 6.26 1.99
C ALA A 162 13.93 7.00 0.66
N TYR A 163 14.85 6.58 -0.18
CA TYR A 163 15.01 7.12 -1.52
C TYR A 163 13.78 6.90 -2.40
N ARG A 164 13.17 5.73 -2.32
CA ARG A 164 12.00 5.38 -3.11
C ARG A 164 10.69 5.90 -2.55
N ILE A 165 10.59 5.92 -1.23
CA ILE A 165 9.42 6.41 -0.48
C ILE A 165 9.89 7.61 0.33
N PRO A 166 10.05 8.79 -0.30
CA PRO A 166 10.45 9.98 0.44
C PRO A 166 9.40 10.23 1.52
N ALA A 167 9.82 10.07 2.77
CA ALA A 167 9.04 10.57 3.88
C ALA A 167 8.91 12.08 3.68
N GLU A 168 7.68 12.60 3.66
CA GLU A 168 7.50 14.04 3.82
C GLU A 168 8.29 14.42 5.06
N LYS A 169 9.22 15.37 4.90
CA LYS A 169 9.95 15.90 6.03
C LYS A 169 8.94 16.60 6.93
N PHE A 170 8.45 15.88 7.92
CA PHE A 170 7.84 16.53 9.06
C PHE A 170 8.93 17.36 9.71
N SER A 171 8.83 18.67 9.59
CA SER A 171 9.70 19.55 10.38
C SER A 171 9.40 19.29 11.86
N GLU A 172 10.40 18.91 12.63
CA GLU A 172 10.24 18.85 14.08
C GLU A 172 9.80 20.23 14.57
N ASP A 173 8.58 20.31 15.04
CA ASP A 173 8.08 21.52 15.65
C ASP A 173 8.39 21.53 17.16
N ALA A 174 9.63 21.84 17.46
CA ALA A 174 10.08 22.02 18.83
C ALA A 174 9.55 23.32 19.49
N ALA A 175 8.95 24.23 18.70
CA ALA A 175 8.54 25.54 19.17
C ALA A 175 7.14 25.57 19.78
N THR A 176 6.22 24.73 19.30
CA THR A 176 4.84 24.73 19.79
C THR A 176 4.65 24.00 21.11
N GLN A 177 5.50 23.04 21.46
CA GLN A 177 5.50 22.32 22.76
C GLN A 177 4.09 21.93 23.26
N GLY A 178 3.18 21.60 22.35
CA GLY A 178 1.80 21.22 22.67
C GLY A 178 0.77 22.33 22.49
N ASP A 179 1.15 23.54 22.14
CA ASP A 179 0.22 24.63 21.78
C ASP A 179 -0.15 24.56 20.28
N TRP A 180 -0.94 23.55 19.97
CA TRP A 180 -1.34 23.24 18.59
C TRP A 180 -2.44 24.16 18.07
N GLN A 181 -3.22 24.76 18.98
CA GLN A 181 -4.41 25.55 18.61
C GLN A 181 -4.03 26.85 17.92
N ASP A 182 -2.98 27.50 18.36
CA ASP A 182 -2.53 28.79 17.81
C ASP A 182 -1.77 28.64 16.49
N LYS A 183 -1.28 27.44 16.19
CA LYS A 183 -0.46 27.22 14.99
C LYS A 183 -1.17 26.45 13.88
N TYR A 184 -2.07 25.53 14.25
CA TYR A 184 -2.70 24.60 13.33
C TYR A 184 -4.24 24.55 13.47
N GLY A 185 -4.83 25.35 14.36
CA GLY A 185 -6.27 25.45 14.61
C GLY A 185 -7.04 26.30 13.61
#